data_a604d1b71061446c604541060193a6bd
#
_entry.id   a604d1b71061446c604541060193a6bd
#
_cell.length_a   1.000
_cell.length_b   1.000
_cell.length_c   1.000
_cell.angle_alpha   90.00
_cell.angle_beta   90.00
_cell.angle_gamma   90.00
#
_symmetry.space_group_name_H-M   'P 1'
#
loop_
_entity.id
_entity.type
_entity.pdbx_description
1 polymer ?
#
loop_
_entity_poly.entity_id
_entity_poly.type
_entity_poly.pdbx_seq_one_letter_code
_entity_poly.pdbx_strand_id
1 'polypeptide(L)'
;AQIPVAHWAVTSLQQIWLGCIGLAALIYFIPKITQRELYSRQWAAFGFWMLLILGGWVNLNSGSPLPVWSVKLSQFASMLFVFVLVAVGWNLCQTAKGVPLIGSEDLTLKFMGVSLVSWLVVALYTVGNSMADWNGLLQFTYAGTAMRQLFSWGFFAMAMFGAIYYVAPRLFGSEVDWACSGTYKWVFYLTAFGAAVVGLAGLGLSYGHGDALTNVETLEVVKKALWPMRIAFMRE
;
A
#
# COMPACT_ATOMS: atom_id res chain seq x y z
N ALA A 1 22.06 -11.91 14.70
CA ALA A 1 22.31 -11.29 13.38
C ALA A 1 21.30 -11.72 12.30
N GLN A 2 20.72 -12.93 12.36
CA GLN A 2 19.82 -13.43 11.30
C GLN A 2 18.47 -12.70 11.24
N ILE A 3 17.84 -12.39 12.37
CA ILE A 3 16.50 -11.76 12.42
C ILE A 3 16.48 -10.37 11.77
N PRO A 4 17.41 -9.44 12.08
CA PRO A 4 17.45 -8.13 11.42
C PRO A 4 17.64 -8.23 9.90
N VAL A 5 18.50 -9.14 9.45
CA VAL A 5 18.77 -9.33 8.01
C VAL A 5 17.55 -9.88 7.28
N ALA A 6 16.89 -10.87 7.85
CA ALA A 6 15.66 -11.42 7.27
C ALA A 6 14.55 -10.36 7.17
N HIS A 7 14.36 -9.57 8.23
CA HIS A 7 13.36 -8.51 8.25
C HIS A 7 13.67 -7.41 7.22
N TRP A 8 14.93 -6.99 7.13
CA TRP A 8 15.38 -6.03 6.11
C TRP A 8 15.20 -6.58 4.68
N ALA A 9 15.52 -7.86 4.45
CA ALA A 9 15.36 -8.49 3.14
C ALA A 9 13.88 -8.54 2.70
N VAL A 10 12.97 -8.93 3.60
CA VAL A 10 11.52 -8.96 3.33
C VAL A 10 11.00 -7.55 3.04
N THR A 11 11.40 -6.56 3.84
CA THR A 11 10.99 -5.16 3.63
C THR A 11 11.54 -4.61 2.31
N SER A 12 12.79 -4.90 1.98
CA SER A 12 13.39 -4.50 0.71
C SER A 12 12.71 -5.17 -0.49
N LEU A 13 12.39 -6.45 -0.40
CA LEU A 13 11.65 -7.15 -1.44
C LEU A 13 10.29 -6.49 -1.67
N GLN A 14 9.57 -6.21 -0.61
CA GLN A 14 8.24 -5.62 -0.69
C GLN A 14 8.29 -4.17 -1.19
N GLN A 15 9.06 -3.30 -0.54
CA GLN A 15 9.04 -1.86 -0.83
C GLN A 15 9.81 -1.50 -2.12
N ILE A 16 10.94 -2.15 -2.39
CA ILE A 16 11.73 -1.86 -3.57
C ILE A 16 11.20 -2.64 -4.78
N TRP A 17 11.19 -3.98 -4.73
CA TRP A 17 10.80 -4.77 -5.90
C TRP A 17 9.34 -4.58 -6.28
N LEU A 18 8.41 -4.93 -5.39
CA LEU A 18 6.98 -4.79 -5.68
C LEU A 18 6.59 -3.32 -5.81
N GLY A 19 7.21 -2.43 -5.00
CA GLY A 19 6.98 -0.99 -5.07
C GLY A 19 7.38 -0.39 -6.41
N CYS A 20 8.59 -0.67 -6.90
CA CYS A 20 9.05 -0.16 -8.18
C CYS A 20 8.23 -0.69 -9.35
N ILE A 21 7.90 -1.99 -9.37
CA ILE A 21 7.10 -2.59 -10.45
C ILE A 21 5.70 -2.00 -10.45
N GLY A 22 5.04 -1.93 -9.28
CA GLY A 22 3.69 -1.38 -9.16
C GLY A 22 3.62 0.10 -9.53
N LEU A 23 4.57 0.92 -9.07
CA LEU A 23 4.64 2.34 -9.43
C LEU A 23 4.98 2.55 -10.90
N ALA A 24 5.87 1.74 -11.49
CA ALA A 24 6.16 1.78 -12.91
C ALA A 24 4.89 1.49 -13.74
N ALA A 25 4.09 0.50 -13.31
CA ALA A 25 2.81 0.21 -13.93
C ALA A 25 1.85 1.41 -13.83
N LEU A 26 1.69 2.02 -12.66
CA LEU A 26 0.82 3.21 -12.50
C LEU A 26 1.30 4.39 -13.34
N ILE A 27 2.61 4.70 -13.32
CA ILE A 27 3.19 5.82 -14.09
C ILE A 27 3.07 5.60 -15.60
N TYR A 28 3.06 4.35 -16.06
CA TYR A 28 2.91 4.03 -17.47
C TYR A 28 1.43 3.96 -17.90
N PHE A 29 0.61 3.18 -17.17
CA PHE A 29 -0.75 2.88 -17.62
C PHE A 29 -1.74 4.01 -17.37
N ILE A 30 -1.64 4.76 -16.26
CA ILE A 30 -2.59 5.88 -16.00
C ILE A 30 -2.54 6.92 -17.12
N PRO A 31 -1.38 7.48 -17.48
CA PRO A 31 -1.30 8.42 -18.61
C PRO A 31 -1.76 7.81 -19.93
N LYS A 32 -1.39 6.54 -20.18
CA LYS A 32 -1.71 5.82 -21.40
C LYS A 32 -3.20 5.60 -21.59
N ILE A 33 -3.93 5.21 -20.54
CA ILE A 33 -5.37 4.95 -20.57
C ILE A 33 -6.15 6.27 -20.63
N THR A 34 -5.74 7.25 -19.85
CA THR A 34 -6.38 8.59 -19.81
C THR A 34 -6.06 9.45 -21.01
N GLN A 35 -5.18 9.01 -21.91
CA GLN A 35 -4.69 9.78 -23.07
C GLN A 35 -4.12 11.14 -22.66
N ARG A 36 -3.45 11.21 -21.52
CA ARG A 36 -2.84 12.44 -21.00
C ARG A 36 -1.35 12.26 -20.84
N GLU A 37 -0.62 13.35 -20.93
CA GLU A 37 0.79 13.35 -20.59
C GLU A 37 0.98 13.30 -19.08
N LEU A 38 2.07 12.65 -18.65
CA LEU A 38 2.47 12.65 -17.25
C LEU A 38 2.78 14.09 -16.82
N TYR A 39 2.22 14.53 -15.68
CA TYR A 39 2.35 15.89 -15.17
C TYR A 39 3.81 16.36 -15.13
N SER A 40 4.73 15.53 -14.63
CA SER A 40 6.16 15.81 -14.63
C SER A 40 6.99 14.53 -14.63
N ARG A 41 7.83 14.37 -15.66
CA ARG A 41 8.78 13.25 -15.75
C ARG A 41 9.90 13.37 -14.70
N GLN A 42 10.31 14.59 -14.37
CA GLN A 42 11.37 14.86 -13.40
C GLN A 42 10.92 14.46 -11.99
N TRP A 43 9.69 14.80 -11.58
CA TRP A 43 9.12 14.39 -10.29
C TRP A 43 8.94 12.87 -10.20
N ALA A 44 8.53 12.22 -11.27
CA ALA A 44 8.43 10.77 -11.32
C ALA A 44 9.81 10.10 -11.13
N ALA A 45 10.83 10.56 -11.85
CA ALA A 45 12.19 10.05 -11.73
C ALA A 45 12.77 10.30 -10.32
N PHE A 46 12.60 11.50 -9.77
CA PHE A 46 13.01 11.82 -8.42
C PHE A 46 12.37 10.91 -7.38
N GLY A 47 11.05 10.73 -7.44
CA GLY A 47 10.32 9.84 -6.52
C GLY A 47 10.78 8.38 -6.63
N PHE A 48 11.09 7.92 -7.83
CA PHE A 48 11.60 6.58 -8.08
C PHE A 48 13.00 6.36 -7.45
N TRP A 49 13.92 7.31 -7.63
CA TRP A 49 15.23 7.27 -7.00
C TRP A 49 15.15 7.32 -5.48
N MET A 50 14.30 8.20 -4.95
CA MET A 50 14.06 8.26 -3.49
C MET A 50 13.47 6.95 -2.96
N LEU A 51 12.56 6.30 -3.70
CA LEU A 51 12.04 4.99 -3.31
C LEU A 51 13.15 3.93 -3.26
N LEU A 52 14.05 3.90 -4.24
CA LEU A 52 15.17 2.96 -4.25
C LEU A 52 16.12 3.16 -3.06
N ILE A 53 16.41 4.41 -2.70
CA ILE A 53 17.33 4.73 -1.60
C ILE A 53 16.69 4.45 -0.23
N LEU A 54 15.43 4.86 -0.06
CA LEU A 54 14.76 4.81 1.24
C LEU A 54 13.98 3.51 1.48
N GLY A 55 13.45 2.87 0.41
CA GLY A 55 12.50 1.78 0.52
C GLY A 55 12.98 0.57 1.31
N GLY A 56 14.28 0.27 1.31
CA GLY A 56 14.85 -0.81 2.11
C GLY A 56 14.97 -0.51 3.60
N TRP A 57 14.82 0.74 4.01
CA TRP A 57 15.05 1.18 5.39
C TRP A 57 13.78 1.59 6.12
N VAL A 58 12.66 1.82 5.42
CA VAL A 58 11.37 2.19 6.03
C VAL A 58 10.73 1.00 6.75
N ASN A 59 9.93 1.29 7.77
CA ASN A 59 9.10 0.30 8.50
C ASN A 59 9.89 -0.87 9.13
N LEU A 60 11.20 -0.73 9.40
CA LEU A 60 12.00 -1.77 10.04
C LEU A 60 11.71 -1.94 11.53
N ASN A 61 11.05 -0.98 12.16
CA ASN A 61 10.79 -0.93 13.60
C ASN A 61 9.46 -1.60 14.01
N SER A 62 8.70 -2.14 13.07
CA SER A 62 7.41 -2.77 13.39
C SER A 62 7.56 -4.15 14.05
N GLY A 63 7.75 -4.15 15.38
CA GLY A 63 7.64 -5.37 16.20
C GLY A 63 8.84 -6.33 16.22
N SER A 64 9.99 -5.94 15.65
CA SER A 64 11.19 -6.77 15.57
C SER A 64 12.22 -6.37 16.62
N PRO A 65 12.94 -7.29 17.29
CA PRO A 65 14.03 -6.98 18.22
C PRO A 65 15.27 -6.49 17.45
N LEU A 66 15.21 -5.25 16.98
CA LEU A 66 16.25 -4.64 16.19
C LEU A 66 17.20 -3.79 17.04
N PRO A 67 18.48 -3.64 16.63
CA PRO A 67 19.40 -2.72 17.28
C PRO A 67 18.87 -1.27 17.23
N VAL A 68 19.15 -0.49 18.27
CA VAL A 68 18.64 0.90 18.40
C VAL A 68 19.02 1.78 17.20
N TRP A 69 20.21 1.60 16.64
CA TRP A 69 20.65 2.39 15.48
C TRP A 69 19.77 2.13 14.24
N SER A 70 19.35 0.87 14.01
CA SER A 70 18.50 0.53 12.85
C SER A 70 17.08 1.09 12.99
N VAL A 71 16.55 1.13 14.22
CA VAL A 71 15.26 1.77 14.53
C VAL A 71 15.33 3.27 14.24
N LYS A 72 16.39 3.94 14.67
CA LYS A 72 16.58 5.38 14.40
C LYS A 72 16.75 5.65 12.90
N LEU A 73 17.50 4.82 12.20
CA LEU A 73 17.65 4.92 10.74
C LEU A 73 16.31 4.72 10.04
N SER A 74 15.51 3.75 10.49
CA SER A 74 14.18 3.51 9.94
C SER A 74 13.22 4.68 10.18
N GLN A 75 13.22 5.28 11.36
CA GLN A 75 12.42 6.48 11.64
C GLN A 75 12.81 7.64 10.72
N PHE A 76 14.11 7.88 10.54
CA PHE A 76 14.61 8.91 9.63
C PHE A 76 14.23 8.63 8.17
N ALA A 77 14.41 7.39 7.70
CA ALA A 77 14.00 6.99 6.35
C ALA A 77 12.48 7.15 6.14
N SER A 78 11.67 6.77 7.13
CA SER A 78 10.21 6.94 7.09
C SER A 78 9.80 8.41 7.06
N MET A 79 10.51 9.29 7.75
CA MET A 79 10.29 10.74 7.66
C MET A 79 10.60 11.26 6.26
N LEU A 80 11.73 10.87 5.69
CA LEU A 80 12.12 11.28 4.34
C LEU A 80 11.21 10.67 3.25
N PHE A 81 10.47 9.61 3.56
CA PHE A 81 9.54 8.99 2.62
C PHE A 81 8.41 9.94 2.20
N VAL A 82 8.21 11.05 2.91
CA VAL A 82 7.30 12.13 2.49
C VAL A 82 7.67 12.67 1.11
N PHE A 83 8.96 12.70 0.75
CA PHE A 83 9.39 13.13 -0.60
C PHE A 83 8.92 12.15 -1.68
N VAL A 84 8.91 10.84 -1.41
CA VAL A 84 8.36 9.81 -2.32
C VAL A 84 6.86 10.00 -2.45
N LEU A 85 6.15 10.17 -1.32
CA LEU A 85 4.71 10.38 -1.29
C LEU A 85 4.32 11.61 -2.11
N VAL A 86 4.98 12.75 -1.89
CA VAL A 86 4.69 13.99 -2.60
C VAL A 86 5.08 13.88 -4.08
N ALA A 87 6.29 13.40 -4.39
CA ALA A 87 6.78 13.35 -5.76
C ALA A 87 5.94 12.42 -6.65
N VAL A 88 5.63 11.22 -6.18
CA VAL A 88 4.87 10.23 -6.95
C VAL A 88 3.37 10.45 -6.81
N GLY A 89 2.89 10.60 -5.57
CA GLY A 89 1.46 10.75 -5.28
C GLY A 89 0.88 12.01 -5.92
N TRP A 90 1.51 13.16 -5.72
CA TRP A 90 1.08 14.42 -6.34
C TRP A 90 1.12 14.34 -7.87
N ASN A 91 2.20 13.79 -8.43
CA ASN A 91 2.37 13.66 -9.87
C ASN A 91 1.24 12.81 -10.50
N LEU A 92 0.94 11.64 -9.92
CA LEU A 92 -0.13 10.77 -10.41
C LEU A 92 -1.52 11.38 -10.18
N CYS A 93 -1.76 12.03 -9.05
CA CYS A 93 -3.01 12.73 -8.78
C CYS A 93 -3.24 13.88 -9.76
N GLN A 94 -2.21 14.66 -10.10
CA GLN A 94 -2.33 15.74 -11.11
C GLN A 94 -2.52 15.17 -12.52
N THR A 95 -1.85 14.08 -12.86
CA THR A 95 -2.02 13.38 -14.14
C THR A 95 -3.47 12.89 -14.32
N ALA A 96 -4.05 12.34 -13.25
CA ALA A 96 -5.42 11.83 -13.24
C ALA A 96 -6.50 12.88 -12.98
N LYS A 97 -6.14 14.14 -12.77
CA LYS A 97 -7.09 15.20 -12.38
C LYS A 97 -8.22 15.35 -13.39
N GLY A 98 -9.46 15.29 -12.90
CA GLY A 98 -10.66 15.39 -13.73
C GLY A 98 -11.05 14.11 -14.47
N VAL A 99 -10.39 12.99 -14.21
CA VAL A 99 -10.81 11.66 -14.66
C VAL A 99 -11.31 10.88 -13.45
N PRO A 100 -12.54 10.37 -13.47
CA PRO A 100 -13.07 9.57 -12.37
C PRO A 100 -12.41 8.16 -12.38
N LEU A 101 -11.20 8.01 -11.80
CA LEU A 101 -10.45 6.76 -11.83
C LEU A 101 -11.30 5.56 -11.36
N ILE A 102 -11.92 5.67 -10.20
CA ILE A 102 -12.72 4.59 -9.61
C ILE A 102 -14.15 4.59 -10.16
N GLY A 103 -14.67 5.75 -10.54
CA GLY A 103 -16.03 5.91 -11.08
C GLY A 103 -16.16 5.67 -12.59
N SER A 104 -15.06 5.42 -13.31
CA SER A 104 -15.08 5.18 -14.76
C SER A 104 -15.81 3.85 -15.08
N GLU A 105 -16.29 3.71 -16.32
CA GLU A 105 -16.79 2.41 -16.81
C GLU A 105 -15.65 1.48 -17.20
N ASP A 106 -14.47 2.03 -17.52
CA ASP A 106 -13.27 1.26 -17.85
C ASP A 106 -12.73 0.53 -16.61
N LEU A 107 -12.81 -0.79 -16.66
CA LEU A 107 -12.35 -1.67 -15.58
C LEU A 107 -10.86 -1.54 -15.30
N THR A 108 -10.06 -1.33 -16.35
CA THR A 108 -8.60 -1.12 -16.22
C THR A 108 -8.31 0.10 -15.37
N LEU A 109 -9.03 1.20 -15.63
CA LEU A 109 -8.87 2.44 -14.91
C LEU A 109 -9.31 2.32 -13.44
N LYS A 110 -10.37 1.55 -13.16
CA LYS A 110 -10.80 1.23 -11.79
C LYS A 110 -9.71 0.51 -11.01
N PHE A 111 -9.09 -0.51 -11.59
CA PHE A 111 -8.00 -1.25 -10.97
C PHE A 111 -6.81 -0.33 -10.65
N MET A 112 -6.42 0.53 -11.60
CA MET A 112 -5.35 1.51 -11.41
C MET A 112 -5.70 2.54 -10.34
N GLY A 113 -6.96 2.98 -10.28
CA GLY A 113 -7.44 3.92 -9.26
C GLY A 113 -7.39 3.35 -7.85
N VAL A 114 -7.87 2.11 -7.65
CA VAL A 114 -7.80 1.43 -6.34
C VAL A 114 -6.34 1.18 -5.95
N SER A 115 -5.50 0.79 -6.89
CA SER A 115 -4.06 0.63 -6.67
C SER A 115 -3.40 1.93 -6.20
N LEU A 116 -3.67 3.05 -6.86
CA LEU A 116 -3.14 4.36 -6.46
C LEU A 116 -3.59 4.76 -5.05
N VAL A 117 -4.88 4.63 -4.74
CA VAL A 117 -5.41 4.96 -3.41
C VAL A 117 -4.78 4.08 -2.33
N SER A 118 -4.67 2.77 -2.58
CA SER A 118 -4.03 1.83 -1.64
C SER A 118 -2.57 2.18 -1.39
N TRP A 119 -1.83 2.55 -2.44
CA TRP A 119 -0.45 3.00 -2.29
C TRP A 119 -0.35 4.29 -1.47
N LEU A 120 -1.23 5.27 -1.71
CA LEU A 120 -1.25 6.52 -0.94
C LEU A 120 -1.50 6.27 0.55
N VAL A 121 -2.43 5.37 0.88
CA VAL A 121 -2.71 4.98 2.28
C VAL A 121 -1.47 4.36 2.93
N VAL A 122 -0.82 3.42 2.26
CA VAL A 122 0.40 2.78 2.78
C VAL A 122 1.55 3.78 2.91
N ALA A 123 1.72 4.68 1.94
CA ALA A 123 2.76 5.70 1.98
C ALA A 123 2.53 6.70 3.14
N LEU A 124 1.28 7.10 3.38
CA LEU A 124 0.90 7.92 4.54
C LEU A 124 1.18 7.20 5.86
N TYR A 125 0.82 5.92 5.96
CA TYR A 125 1.15 5.09 7.12
C TYR A 125 2.67 5.01 7.35
N THR A 126 3.45 4.84 6.28
CA THR A 126 4.92 4.78 6.35
C THR A 126 5.50 6.09 6.89
N VAL A 127 5.00 7.24 6.42
CA VAL A 127 5.40 8.56 6.96
C VAL A 127 4.94 8.72 8.41
N GLY A 128 3.73 8.29 8.74
CA GLY A 128 3.21 8.33 10.12
C GLY A 128 4.09 7.56 11.11
N ASN A 129 4.66 6.43 10.70
CA ASN A 129 5.57 5.64 11.53
C ASN A 129 6.88 6.35 11.91
N SER A 130 7.20 7.50 11.31
CA SER A 130 8.31 8.36 11.77
C SER A 130 8.01 9.05 13.10
N MET A 131 6.72 9.25 13.44
CA MET A 131 6.29 9.88 14.68
C MET A 131 6.34 8.88 15.83
N ALA A 132 7.02 9.25 16.92
CA ALA A 132 7.25 8.33 18.05
C ALA A 132 5.95 7.88 18.71
N ASP A 133 5.00 8.79 18.92
CA ASP A 133 3.71 8.49 19.57
C ASP A 133 2.87 7.54 18.73
N TRP A 134 2.77 7.79 17.42
CA TRP A 134 2.05 6.95 16.47
C TRP A 134 2.66 5.55 16.37
N ASN A 135 3.99 5.50 16.25
CA ASN A 135 4.71 4.23 16.21
C ASN A 135 4.60 3.48 17.55
N GLY A 136 4.70 4.17 18.68
CA GLY A 136 4.51 3.59 20.01
C GLY A 136 3.15 2.91 20.17
N LEU A 137 2.09 3.53 19.63
CA LEU A 137 0.73 2.99 19.66
C LEU A 137 0.56 1.75 18.78
N LEU A 138 1.15 1.72 17.58
CA LEU A 138 0.86 0.72 16.56
C LEU A 138 1.89 -0.39 16.43
N GLN A 139 3.12 -0.25 16.97
CA GLN A 139 4.21 -1.18 16.74
C GLN A 139 3.97 -2.62 17.24
N PHE A 140 3.14 -2.80 18.27
CA PHE A 140 2.80 -4.10 18.83
C PHE A 140 1.40 -4.58 18.43
N THR A 141 0.81 -3.94 17.43
CA THR A 141 -0.51 -4.30 16.89
C THR A 141 -0.38 -4.96 15.51
N TYR A 142 -1.52 -5.38 14.94
CA TYR A 142 -1.56 -5.92 13.59
C TYR A 142 -1.45 -4.87 12.47
N ALA A 143 -1.27 -3.57 12.81
CA ALA A 143 -1.21 -2.49 11.82
C ALA A 143 -0.15 -2.73 10.74
N GLY A 144 1.06 -3.13 11.12
CA GLY A 144 2.12 -3.42 10.17
C GLY A 144 1.78 -4.58 9.22
N THR A 145 1.10 -5.62 9.71
CA THR A 145 0.64 -6.74 8.89
C THR A 145 -0.48 -6.32 7.95
N ALA A 146 -1.48 -5.58 8.44
CA ALA A 146 -2.57 -5.04 7.63
C ALA A 146 -2.05 -4.15 6.49
N MET A 147 -1.09 -3.27 6.78
CA MET A 147 -0.48 -2.41 5.76
C MET A 147 0.36 -3.18 4.74
N ARG A 148 1.06 -4.23 5.15
CA ARG A 148 1.75 -5.13 4.19
C ARG A 148 0.77 -5.85 3.27
N GLN A 149 -0.35 -6.32 3.80
CA GLN A 149 -1.41 -6.94 2.99
C GLN A 149 -2.06 -5.93 2.02
N LEU A 150 -2.36 -4.72 2.50
CA LEU A 150 -2.88 -3.65 1.64
C LEU A 150 -1.88 -3.28 0.54
N PHE A 151 -0.58 -3.25 0.84
CA PHE A 151 0.45 -3.02 -0.16
C PHE A 151 0.50 -4.14 -1.22
N SER A 152 0.46 -5.40 -0.79
CA SER A 152 0.58 -6.54 -1.71
C SER A 152 -0.69 -6.72 -2.56
N TRP A 153 -1.87 -6.68 -1.94
CA TRP A 153 -3.14 -6.96 -2.61
C TRP A 153 -3.83 -5.71 -3.14
N GLY A 154 -3.89 -4.64 -2.33
CA GLY A 154 -4.57 -3.41 -2.70
C GLY A 154 -3.78 -2.54 -3.68
N PHE A 155 -2.45 -2.52 -3.56
CA PHE A 155 -1.61 -1.75 -4.47
C PHE A 155 -1.04 -2.63 -5.60
N PHE A 156 -0.16 -3.57 -5.28
CA PHE A 156 0.59 -4.31 -6.30
C PHE A 156 -0.29 -5.21 -7.16
N ALA A 157 -1.11 -6.07 -6.54
CA ALA A 157 -1.96 -6.98 -7.30
C ALA A 157 -2.99 -6.22 -8.15
N MET A 158 -3.57 -5.13 -7.63
CA MET A 158 -4.49 -4.30 -8.40
C MET A 158 -3.80 -3.63 -9.60
N ALA A 159 -2.57 -3.11 -9.43
CA ALA A 159 -1.79 -2.59 -10.55
C ALA A 159 -1.55 -3.65 -11.63
N MET A 160 -1.20 -4.88 -11.21
CA MET A 160 -0.95 -6.00 -12.14
C MET A 160 -2.24 -6.45 -12.85
N PHE A 161 -3.36 -6.56 -12.14
CA PHE A 161 -4.65 -6.85 -12.78
C PHE A 161 -5.02 -5.78 -13.79
N GLY A 162 -4.90 -4.50 -13.44
CA GLY A 162 -5.11 -3.41 -14.38
C GLY A 162 -4.21 -3.51 -15.60
N ALA A 163 -2.92 -3.83 -15.44
CA ALA A 163 -2.01 -4.05 -16.54
C ALA A 163 -2.43 -5.23 -17.44
N ILE A 164 -2.84 -6.36 -16.85
CA ILE A 164 -3.33 -7.53 -17.59
C ILE A 164 -4.57 -7.18 -18.40
N TYR A 165 -5.57 -6.51 -17.80
CA TYR A 165 -6.79 -6.13 -18.51
C TYR A 165 -6.54 -5.09 -19.61
N TYR A 166 -5.46 -4.33 -19.53
CA TYR A 166 -5.04 -3.43 -20.61
C TYR A 166 -4.33 -4.17 -21.74
N VAL A 167 -3.43 -5.08 -21.41
CA VAL A 167 -2.50 -5.73 -22.37
C VAL A 167 -3.15 -6.93 -23.06
N ALA A 168 -3.88 -7.79 -22.32
CA ALA A 168 -4.42 -9.04 -22.85
C ALA A 168 -5.35 -8.85 -24.07
N PRO A 169 -6.33 -7.92 -24.08
CA PRO A 169 -7.17 -7.71 -25.25
C PRO A 169 -6.39 -7.25 -26.48
N ARG A 170 -5.28 -6.54 -26.28
CA ARG A 170 -4.43 -6.05 -27.37
C ARG A 170 -3.54 -7.12 -27.98
N LEU A 171 -3.18 -8.14 -27.19
CA LEU A 171 -2.35 -9.26 -27.65
C LEU A 171 -3.19 -10.36 -28.33
N PHE A 172 -4.37 -10.64 -27.78
CA PHE A 172 -5.20 -11.78 -28.23
C PHE A 172 -6.31 -11.38 -29.21
N GLY A 173 -6.39 -10.10 -29.60
CA GLY A 173 -7.43 -9.57 -30.47
C GLY A 173 -8.75 -9.24 -29.75
N SER A 174 -9.53 -8.36 -30.37
CA SER A 174 -10.71 -7.72 -29.75
C SER A 174 -11.98 -8.59 -29.68
N GLU A 175 -11.91 -9.87 -30.02
CA GLU A 175 -13.09 -10.74 -30.02
C GLU A 175 -13.61 -11.08 -28.61
N VAL A 176 -12.79 -10.85 -27.58
CA VAL A 176 -13.20 -11.05 -26.19
C VAL A 176 -13.43 -9.70 -25.55
N ASP A 177 -14.68 -9.32 -25.42
CA ASP A 177 -15.10 -8.11 -24.70
C ASP A 177 -14.97 -8.33 -23.17
N TRP A 178 -13.72 -8.42 -22.74
CA TRP A 178 -13.35 -8.73 -21.35
C TRP A 178 -13.87 -7.68 -20.37
N ALA A 179 -13.96 -6.44 -20.83
CA ALA A 179 -14.37 -5.32 -19.98
C ALA A 179 -15.88 -5.33 -19.64
N CYS A 180 -16.70 -5.94 -20.48
CA CYS A 180 -18.16 -5.92 -20.34
C CYS A 180 -18.78 -7.15 -19.69
N SER A 181 -18.01 -8.24 -19.48
CA SER A 181 -18.54 -9.44 -18.86
C SER A 181 -18.75 -9.21 -17.36
N GLY A 182 -19.93 -9.63 -16.85
CA GLY A 182 -20.29 -9.49 -15.43
C GLY A 182 -19.28 -10.12 -14.47
N THR A 183 -18.65 -11.23 -14.87
CA THR A 183 -17.66 -11.97 -14.08
C THR A 183 -16.45 -11.11 -13.72
N TYR A 184 -15.92 -10.31 -14.66
CA TYR A 184 -14.75 -9.47 -14.39
C TYR A 184 -15.04 -8.29 -13.46
N LYS A 185 -16.27 -7.76 -13.50
CA LYS A 185 -16.74 -6.75 -12.54
C LYS A 185 -16.77 -7.34 -11.13
N TRP A 186 -17.23 -8.57 -10.97
CA TRP A 186 -17.22 -9.26 -9.68
C TRP A 186 -15.79 -9.49 -9.14
N VAL A 187 -14.86 -9.90 -9.99
CA VAL A 187 -13.44 -10.01 -9.59
C VAL A 187 -12.92 -8.68 -9.05
N PHE A 188 -13.20 -7.57 -9.74
CA PHE A 188 -12.82 -6.24 -9.25
C PHE A 188 -13.44 -5.93 -7.89
N TYR A 189 -14.75 -6.07 -7.73
CA TYR A 189 -15.40 -5.71 -6.46
C TYR A 189 -14.95 -6.59 -5.31
N LEU A 190 -14.78 -7.89 -5.51
CA LEU A 190 -14.30 -8.81 -4.47
C LEU A 190 -12.85 -8.48 -4.03
N THR A 191 -11.97 -8.26 -4.99
CA THR A 191 -10.56 -7.94 -4.66
C THR A 191 -10.42 -6.56 -4.04
N ALA A 192 -11.11 -5.54 -4.55
CA ALA A 192 -11.11 -4.19 -4.01
C ALA A 192 -11.71 -4.14 -2.59
N PHE A 193 -12.84 -4.83 -2.38
CA PHE A 193 -13.47 -4.93 -1.06
C PHE A 193 -12.56 -5.68 -0.07
N GLY A 194 -11.98 -6.83 -0.48
CA GLY A 194 -11.05 -7.58 0.36
C GLY A 194 -9.83 -6.75 0.78
N ALA A 195 -9.22 -6.01 -0.15
CA ALA A 195 -8.10 -5.13 0.14
C ALA A 195 -8.50 -3.99 1.08
N ALA A 196 -9.68 -3.37 0.87
CA ALA A 196 -10.17 -2.30 1.73
C ALA A 196 -10.47 -2.80 3.15
N VAL A 197 -11.12 -3.96 3.29
CA VAL A 197 -11.41 -4.57 4.60
C VAL A 197 -10.12 -4.88 5.35
N VAL A 198 -9.17 -5.55 4.72
CA VAL A 198 -7.91 -5.92 5.38
C VAL A 198 -7.10 -4.66 5.75
N GLY A 199 -6.99 -3.70 4.84
CA GLY A 199 -6.19 -2.50 5.07
C GLY A 199 -6.84 -1.54 6.06
N LEU A 200 -8.05 -1.07 5.77
CA LEU A 200 -8.68 -0.01 6.56
C LEU A 200 -9.26 -0.53 7.88
N ALA A 201 -9.98 -1.67 7.85
CA ALA A 201 -10.49 -2.26 9.06
C ALA A 201 -9.35 -2.78 9.96
N GLY A 202 -8.31 -3.37 9.36
CA GLY A 202 -7.11 -3.80 10.08
C GLY A 202 -6.40 -2.64 10.78
N LEU A 203 -6.29 -1.47 10.12
CA LEU A 203 -5.71 -0.27 10.73
C LEU A 203 -6.59 0.28 11.87
N GLY A 204 -7.90 0.38 11.66
CA GLY A 204 -8.84 0.88 12.67
C GLY A 204 -8.89 0.00 13.92
N LEU A 205 -8.94 -1.34 13.74
CA LEU A 205 -8.89 -2.28 14.85
C LEU A 205 -7.54 -2.24 15.58
N SER A 206 -6.44 -2.02 14.83
CA SER A 206 -5.11 -1.90 15.42
C SER A 206 -4.97 -0.63 16.25
N TYR A 207 -5.56 0.48 15.82
CA TYR A 207 -5.59 1.72 16.61
C TYR A 207 -6.33 1.50 17.92
N GLY A 208 -7.54 0.94 17.90
CA GLY A 208 -8.30 0.63 19.11
C GLY A 208 -7.59 -0.37 20.04
N HIS A 209 -6.86 -1.33 19.48
CA HIS A 209 -6.04 -2.25 20.26
C HIS A 209 -4.82 -1.55 20.89
N GLY A 210 -4.13 -0.68 20.14
CA GLY A 210 -3.01 0.10 20.65
C GLY A 210 -3.42 1.03 21.78
N ASP A 211 -4.56 1.74 21.63
CA ASP A 211 -5.13 2.60 22.67
C ASP A 211 -5.48 1.79 23.92
N ALA A 212 -6.11 0.63 23.77
CA ALA A 212 -6.38 -0.28 24.88
C ALA A 212 -5.13 -0.77 25.59
N LEU A 213 -4.01 -1.00 24.88
CA LEU A 213 -2.74 -1.40 25.47
C LEU A 213 -2.06 -0.26 26.25
N THR A 214 -2.23 0.98 25.82
CA THR A 214 -1.63 2.14 26.49
C THR A 214 -2.44 2.60 27.71
N ASN A 215 -3.76 2.38 27.69
CA ASN A 215 -4.68 2.81 28.73
C ASN A 215 -5.16 1.66 29.64
N VAL A 216 -4.40 0.57 29.71
CA VAL A 216 -4.84 -0.65 30.43
C VAL A 216 -4.93 -0.43 31.92
N GLU A 217 -6.15 -0.37 32.44
CA GLU A 217 -6.46 -0.61 33.84
C GLU A 217 -6.83 -2.08 34.14
N THR A 218 -7.32 -2.82 33.13
CA THR A 218 -7.72 -4.23 33.33
C THR A 218 -7.49 -5.12 32.11
N LEU A 219 -7.10 -6.38 32.35
CA LEU A 219 -6.92 -7.45 31.35
C LEU A 219 -8.19 -7.72 30.52
N GLU A 220 -9.37 -7.42 31.05
CA GLU A 220 -10.64 -7.61 30.36
C GLU A 220 -10.85 -6.66 29.18
N VAL A 221 -10.37 -5.43 29.29
CA VAL A 221 -10.44 -4.43 28.20
C VAL A 221 -9.60 -4.89 27.02
N VAL A 222 -8.40 -5.41 27.30
CA VAL A 222 -7.51 -5.97 26.25
C VAL A 222 -8.14 -7.19 25.59
N LYS A 223 -8.76 -8.10 26.33
CA LYS A 223 -9.46 -9.26 25.76
C LYS A 223 -10.60 -8.88 24.83
N LYS A 224 -11.40 -7.89 25.19
CA LYS A 224 -12.49 -7.38 24.35
C LYS A 224 -11.97 -6.72 23.07
N ALA A 225 -10.88 -5.93 23.16
CA ALA A 225 -10.25 -5.30 22.00
C ALA A 225 -9.59 -6.30 21.05
N LEU A 226 -9.10 -7.44 21.57
CA LEU A 226 -8.48 -8.50 20.76
C LEU A 226 -9.51 -9.38 20.01
N TRP A 227 -10.74 -9.45 20.48
CA TRP A 227 -11.74 -10.37 19.91
C TRP A 227 -12.06 -10.09 18.44
N PRO A 228 -12.33 -8.85 17.99
CA PRO A 228 -12.54 -8.55 16.58
C PRO A 228 -11.31 -8.85 15.71
N MET A 229 -10.11 -8.61 16.24
CA MET A 229 -8.87 -8.92 15.52
C MET A 229 -8.66 -10.42 15.32
N ARG A 230 -8.99 -11.23 16.33
CA ARG A 230 -8.95 -12.69 16.19
C ARG A 230 -9.84 -13.18 15.05
N ILE A 231 -11.03 -12.63 14.89
CA ILE A 231 -11.92 -12.98 13.77
C ILE A 231 -11.33 -12.54 12.43
N ALA A 232 -10.79 -11.34 12.34
CA ALA A 232 -10.25 -10.78 11.11
C ALA A 232 -8.98 -11.52 10.62
N PHE A 233 -8.15 -12.03 11.57
CA PHE A 233 -6.85 -12.62 11.27
C PHE A 233 -6.73 -14.11 11.69
N MET A 234 -7.83 -14.81 11.94
CA MET A 234 -7.86 -16.20 12.38
C MET A 234 -7.49 -17.24 11.29
N ARG A 235 -6.68 -16.89 10.32
CA ARG A 235 -6.15 -17.84 9.33
C ARG A 235 -4.64 -17.71 9.20
N GLU A 236 -3.94 -18.03 10.28
CA GLU A 236 -2.55 -18.57 10.21
C GLU A 236 -2.36 -19.60 11.29
#